data_6c7a89b595e6d443d09d50c292086e96
#
_entry.id   6c7a89b595e6d443d09d50c292086e96
#
_cell.length_a   1.000
_cell.length_b   1.000
_cell.length_c   1.000
_cell.angle_alpha   90.00
_cell.angle_beta   90.00
_cell.angle_gamma   90.00
#
_symmetry.space_group_name_H-M   'P 1'
#
loop_
_entity.id
_entity.type
_entity.pdbx_description
1 polymer ?
#
loop_
_entity_poly.entity_id
_entity_poly.type
_entity_poly.pdbx_seq_one_letter_code
_entity_poly.pdbx_strand_id
1 'polypeptide(L)'
;FNLANAQHTNLFLGNDYSTNFNHLIYSNDANYQTSFKPLIKSDLNFNTDSIIENNFSYNYQNWLLRKMFSEHFIIMNGDDYKVSASPIINFSIGKESIEGLGTFVNTRGIVVQGDLGKTISFYTSFAENQAIFPNYIDAFIRKNKIVPGQGYARDFKEIGFDYAMSSGHVTYRANKMFAVQFGHGKHFIGDGYRSLLLSDNTFNYPYLRIQTTFGKVQYTNLYTEFMDINYFTTHRVDNKDQMGYPKKYMSSHYLSLNATKRFS
;
A
#
# COMPACT_ATOMS: atom_id res chain seq x y z
N PHE A 1 10.30 -26.90 14.94
CA PHE A 1 9.31 -26.00 15.59
C PHE A 1 9.03 -24.86 14.60
N ASN A 2 7.91 -24.98 13.86
CA ASN A 2 7.39 -23.88 13.07
C ASN A 2 6.79 -22.85 14.04
N LEU A 3 7.53 -21.83 14.39
CA LEU A 3 6.98 -20.64 15.00
C LEU A 3 6.07 -19.99 13.95
N ALA A 4 4.77 -20.11 14.13
CA ALA A 4 3.80 -19.38 13.35
C ALA A 4 4.00 -17.88 13.67
N ASN A 5 4.77 -17.18 12.83
CA ASN A 5 4.93 -15.74 12.92
C ASN A 5 3.58 -15.09 12.63
N ALA A 6 3.28 -14.03 13.34
CA ALA A 6 2.09 -13.24 13.13
C ALA A 6 2.22 -12.50 11.80
N GLN A 7 1.62 -12.96 10.73
CA GLN A 7 1.62 -12.26 9.43
C GLN A 7 0.38 -11.36 9.32
N HIS A 8 0.29 -10.32 10.15
CA HIS A 8 -0.86 -9.40 10.17
C HIS A 8 -0.63 -8.15 9.32
N THR A 9 0.36 -8.18 8.43
CA THR A 9 0.57 -7.12 7.44
C THR A 9 -0.47 -7.20 6.33
N ASN A 10 -0.67 -6.08 5.64
CA ASN A 10 -1.59 -6.00 4.52
C ASN A 10 -1.02 -6.68 3.27
N LEU A 11 -1.90 -7.32 2.50
CA LEU A 11 -1.63 -7.65 1.12
C LEU A 11 -1.58 -6.35 0.31
N PHE A 12 -0.56 -6.15 -0.52
CA PHE A 12 -0.43 -4.93 -1.29
C PHE A 12 -1.63 -4.71 -2.23
N LEU A 13 -2.07 -3.45 -2.32
CA LEU A 13 -3.01 -3.03 -3.34
C LEU A 13 -2.30 -2.96 -4.70
N GLY A 14 -3.03 -3.27 -5.75
CA GLY A 14 -2.54 -3.25 -7.12
C GLY A 14 -2.86 -4.54 -7.86
N ASN A 15 -3.33 -4.39 -9.10
CA ASN A 15 -3.76 -5.54 -9.90
C ASN A 15 -2.62 -6.49 -10.22
N ASP A 16 -1.44 -5.96 -10.56
CA ASP A 16 -0.28 -6.77 -10.92
C ASP A 16 0.17 -7.69 -9.77
N TYR A 17 0.09 -7.20 -8.54
CA TYR A 17 0.41 -8.00 -7.37
C TYR A 17 -0.69 -8.99 -7.03
N SER A 18 -1.95 -8.55 -7.04
CA SER A 18 -3.11 -9.37 -6.65
C SER A 18 -3.38 -10.52 -7.62
N THR A 19 -3.02 -10.40 -8.91
CA THR A 19 -3.20 -11.46 -9.91
C THR A 19 -2.51 -12.77 -9.52
N ASN A 20 -1.41 -12.72 -8.78
CA ASN A 20 -0.71 -13.90 -8.27
C ASN A 20 -1.57 -14.74 -7.31
N PHE A 21 -2.55 -14.13 -6.67
CA PHE A 21 -3.37 -14.75 -5.62
C PHE A 21 -4.84 -14.89 -6.00
N ASN A 22 -5.29 -14.24 -7.07
CA ASN A 22 -6.71 -14.19 -7.44
C ASN A 22 -7.31 -15.59 -7.60
N HIS A 23 -6.58 -16.54 -8.19
CA HIS A 23 -7.05 -17.92 -8.35
C HIS A 23 -7.29 -18.65 -7.01
N LEU A 24 -6.58 -18.26 -5.94
CA LEU A 24 -6.78 -18.79 -4.59
C LEU A 24 -7.85 -18.02 -3.83
N ILE A 25 -7.85 -16.69 -3.94
CA ILE A 25 -8.77 -15.81 -3.23
C ILE A 25 -10.21 -16.02 -3.72
N TYR A 26 -10.40 -16.20 -5.03
CA TYR A 26 -11.73 -16.38 -5.67
C TYR A 26 -12.05 -17.83 -6.01
N SER A 27 -11.32 -18.81 -5.46
CA SER A 27 -11.62 -20.23 -5.68
C SER A 27 -12.96 -20.62 -5.04
N ASN A 28 -13.60 -21.65 -5.57
CA ASN A 28 -14.89 -22.15 -5.08
C ASN A 28 -14.86 -22.62 -3.61
N ASP A 29 -13.69 -22.96 -3.10
CA ASP A 29 -13.49 -23.43 -1.72
C ASP A 29 -13.05 -22.30 -0.77
N ALA A 30 -12.73 -21.13 -1.32
CA ALA A 30 -12.39 -19.96 -0.54
C ALA A 30 -13.63 -19.30 0.05
N ASN A 31 -13.48 -18.77 1.26
CA ASN A 31 -14.55 -18.03 1.95
C ASN A 31 -13.97 -16.75 2.58
N TYR A 32 -13.29 -15.96 1.73
CA TYR A 32 -12.67 -14.71 2.16
C TYR A 32 -13.62 -13.55 1.97
N GLN A 33 -13.49 -12.55 2.82
CA GLN A 33 -14.17 -11.26 2.67
C GLN A 33 -13.33 -10.36 1.76
N THR A 34 -13.61 -10.34 0.48
CA THR A 34 -12.76 -9.74 -0.55
C THR A 34 -13.05 -8.28 -0.84
N SER A 35 -14.24 -7.82 -0.51
CA SER A 35 -14.75 -6.51 -0.95
C SER A 35 -14.06 -5.32 -0.29
N PHE A 36 -13.46 -5.49 0.89
CA PHE A 36 -12.74 -4.43 1.58
C PHE A 36 -11.23 -4.72 1.58
N LYS A 37 -10.46 -3.94 0.84
CA LYS A 37 -9.01 -4.12 0.67
C LYS A 37 -8.23 -2.96 1.29
N PRO A 38 -6.96 -3.17 1.69
CA PRO A 38 -6.17 -4.40 1.57
C PRO A 38 -6.61 -5.51 2.51
N LEU A 39 -6.47 -6.75 2.06
CA LEU A 39 -6.68 -7.92 2.92
C LEU A 39 -5.51 -8.05 3.90
N ILE A 40 -5.77 -8.50 5.11
CA ILE A 40 -4.72 -8.83 6.08
C ILE A 40 -4.22 -10.24 5.75
N LYS A 41 -2.91 -10.43 5.57
CA LYS A 41 -2.31 -11.71 5.16
C LYS A 41 -2.72 -12.88 6.07
N SER A 42 -2.87 -12.65 7.37
CA SER A 42 -3.30 -13.69 8.32
C SER A 42 -4.77 -14.11 8.20
N ASP A 43 -5.58 -13.42 7.41
CA ASP A 43 -6.95 -13.85 7.09
C ASP A 43 -6.97 -14.88 5.97
N LEU A 44 -5.86 -15.06 5.28
CA LEU A 44 -5.70 -16.01 4.19
C LEU A 44 -5.17 -17.34 4.73
N ASN A 45 -5.63 -18.44 4.17
CA ASN A 45 -5.20 -19.80 4.55
C ASN A 45 -4.03 -20.33 3.71
N PHE A 46 -3.35 -19.44 2.98
CA PHE A 46 -2.16 -19.77 2.20
C PHE A 46 -1.02 -18.77 2.48
N ASN A 47 0.20 -19.20 2.23
CA ASN A 47 1.38 -18.36 2.45
C ASN A 47 1.65 -17.51 1.19
N THR A 48 1.39 -16.21 1.29
CA THR A 48 1.58 -15.26 0.20
C THR A 48 3.05 -15.08 -0.17
N ASP A 49 3.95 -15.12 0.81
CA ASP A 49 5.37 -14.89 0.58
C ASP A 49 5.99 -16.05 -0.19
N SER A 50 5.62 -17.29 0.15
CA SER A 50 6.06 -18.48 -0.61
C SER A 50 5.57 -18.48 -2.07
N ILE A 51 4.38 -17.96 -2.34
CA ILE A 51 3.86 -17.87 -3.72
C ILE A 51 4.67 -16.84 -4.52
N ILE A 52 4.95 -15.69 -3.93
CA ILE A 52 5.77 -14.65 -4.57
C ILE A 52 7.19 -15.18 -4.80
N GLU A 53 7.80 -15.82 -3.81
CA GLU A 53 9.12 -16.43 -3.95
C GLU A 53 9.14 -17.45 -5.10
N ASN A 54 8.16 -18.33 -5.20
CA ASN A 54 8.09 -19.34 -6.26
C ASN A 54 7.88 -18.72 -7.66
N ASN A 55 7.11 -17.63 -7.76
CA ASN A 55 6.80 -17.01 -9.04
C ASN A 55 7.92 -16.08 -9.54
N PHE A 56 8.68 -15.47 -8.65
CA PHE A 56 9.66 -14.44 -8.99
C PHE A 56 11.10 -14.75 -8.55
N SER A 57 11.35 -15.87 -7.84
CA SER A 57 12.72 -16.22 -7.48
C SER A 57 13.50 -16.74 -8.69
N TYR A 58 14.37 -15.90 -9.21
CA TYR A 58 15.44 -16.37 -10.04
C TYR A 58 16.56 -16.90 -9.13
N ASN A 59 17.03 -18.10 -9.41
CA ASN A 59 18.11 -18.71 -8.65
C ASN A 59 19.46 -18.07 -9.03
N TYR A 60 19.68 -16.84 -8.57
CA TYR A 60 20.95 -16.14 -8.80
C TYR A 60 22.06 -16.78 -7.97
N GLN A 61 23.11 -17.24 -8.64
CA GLN A 61 24.32 -17.74 -7.96
C GLN A 61 25.15 -16.59 -7.34
N ASN A 62 25.08 -15.40 -7.92
CA ASN A 62 25.74 -14.23 -7.41
C ASN A 62 25.04 -13.69 -6.16
N TRP A 63 25.78 -13.56 -5.06
CA TRP A 63 25.26 -13.08 -3.77
C TRP A 63 24.56 -11.71 -3.89
N LEU A 64 25.16 -10.77 -4.63
CA LEU A 64 24.60 -9.43 -4.77
C LEU A 64 23.25 -9.44 -5.51
N LEU A 65 23.18 -10.18 -6.64
CA LEU A 65 21.94 -10.30 -7.40
C LEU A 65 20.85 -11.00 -6.59
N ARG A 66 21.21 -12.03 -5.82
CA ARG A 66 20.26 -12.71 -4.93
C ARG A 66 19.70 -11.76 -3.88
N LYS A 67 20.53 -10.93 -3.24
CA LYS A 67 20.09 -9.93 -2.26
C LYS A 67 19.29 -8.80 -2.88
N MET A 68 19.54 -8.43 -4.12
CA MET A 68 18.80 -7.37 -4.80
C MET A 68 17.43 -7.82 -5.31
N PHE A 69 17.28 -9.09 -5.72
CA PHE A 69 16.10 -9.51 -6.48
C PHE A 69 15.33 -10.69 -5.87
N SER A 70 15.91 -11.47 -4.96
CA SER A 70 15.29 -12.70 -4.47
C SER A 70 15.16 -12.79 -2.95
N GLU A 71 15.96 -12.06 -2.19
CA GLU A 71 15.98 -12.15 -0.73
C GLU A 71 15.84 -10.76 -0.09
N HIS A 72 15.33 -10.73 1.14
CA HIS A 72 15.44 -9.51 1.93
C HIS A 72 16.90 -9.15 2.17
N PHE A 73 17.20 -7.86 2.08
CA PHE A 73 18.57 -7.37 2.24
C PHE A 73 19.09 -7.61 3.66
N ILE A 74 18.27 -7.29 4.65
CA ILE A 74 18.54 -7.55 6.07
C ILE A 74 17.39 -8.37 6.63
N ILE A 75 17.70 -9.41 7.40
CA ILE A 75 16.73 -10.19 8.17
C ILE A 75 17.28 -10.31 9.59
N MET A 76 16.47 -9.95 10.56
CA MET A 76 16.74 -10.12 11.98
C MET A 76 15.64 -11.01 12.57
N ASN A 77 16.03 -12.15 13.12
CA ASN A 77 15.13 -13.10 13.76
C ASN A 77 15.56 -13.27 15.21
N GLY A 78 14.61 -13.16 16.13
CA GLY A 78 14.74 -13.52 17.53
C GLY A 78 13.63 -14.49 17.94
N ASP A 79 13.55 -14.80 19.21
CA ASP A 79 12.54 -15.73 19.73
C ASP A 79 11.11 -15.17 19.57
N ASP A 80 10.95 -13.86 19.75
CA ASP A 80 9.66 -13.18 19.75
C ASP A 80 9.54 -12.12 18.62
N TYR A 81 10.50 -12.03 17.71
CA TYR A 81 10.40 -11.06 16.61
C TYR A 81 11.03 -11.59 15.32
N LYS A 82 10.48 -11.11 14.22
CA LYS A 82 11.07 -11.22 12.88
C LYS A 82 10.96 -9.88 12.19
N VAL A 83 12.09 -9.31 11.79
CA VAL A 83 12.14 -8.03 11.07
C VAL A 83 12.94 -8.19 9.82
N SER A 84 12.44 -7.65 8.72
CA SER A 84 13.15 -7.60 7.45
C SER A 84 13.20 -6.18 6.91
N ALA A 85 14.31 -5.86 6.26
CA ALA A 85 14.48 -4.59 5.57
C ALA A 85 15.05 -4.83 4.17
N SER A 86 14.54 -4.07 3.20
CA SER A 86 14.98 -4.16 1.80
C SER A 86 15.00 -2.78 1.15
N PRO A 87 15.94 -2.49 0.24
CA PRO A 87 15.90 -1.28 -0.55
C PRO A 87 14.75 -1.33 -1.56
N ILE A 88 14.20 -0.16 -1.88
CA ILE A 88 13.28 0.05 -3.00
C ILE A 88 14.06 0.79 -4.07
N ILE A 89 14.19 0.18 -5.24
CA ILE A 89 14.87 0.77 -6.39
C ILE A 89 13.98 0.57 -7.61
N ASN A 90 13.63 1.67 -8.27
CA ASN A 90 12.97 1.60 -9.57
C ASN A 90 13.57 2.68 -10.48
N PHE A 91 13.92 2.28 -11.67
CA PHE A 91 14.38 3.19 -12.69
C PHE A 91 13.66 2.88 -14.00
N SER A 92 12.97 3.87 -14.53
CA SER A 92 12.30 3.77 -15.82
C SER A 92 12.67 4.96 -16.71
N ILE A 93 12.82 4.70 -17.99
CA ILE A 93 13.05 5.69 -19.03
C ILE A 93 12.02 5.50 -20.13
N GLY A 94 11.64 6.60 -20.74
CA GLY A 94 10.66 6.58 -21.83
C GLY A 94 10.81 7.81 -22.71
N LYS A 95 9.93 7.91 -23.70
CA LYS A 95 9.86 9.04 -24.60
C LYS A 95 8.40 9.32 -24.94
N GLU A 96 7.99 10.56 -24.81
CA GLU A 96 6.69 10.99 -25.28
C GLU A 96 6.67 11.05 -26.81
N SER A 97 5.62 10.50 -27.42
CA SER A 97 5.57 10.33 -28.87
C SER A 97 5.23 11.64 -29.62
N ILE A 98 4.55 12.59 -28.99
CA ILE A 98 4.07 13.83 -29.67
C ILE A 98 5.21 14.85 -29.80
N GLU A 99 5.84 15.22 -28.68
CA GLU A 99 6.88 16.25 -28.67
C GLU A 99 8.30 15.66 -28.57
N GLY A 100 8.41 14.34 -28.46
CA GLY A 100 9.68 13.67 -28.35
C GLY A 100 10.42 13.91 -27.02
N LEU A 101 9.72 14.40 -25.99
CA LEU A 101 10.26 14.62 -24.65
C LEU A 101 10.76 13.31 -24.04
N GLY A 102 12.00 13.29 -23.59
CA GLY A 102 12.53 12.18 -22.80
C GLY A 102 11.91 12.19 -21.40
N THR A 103 11.35 11.07 -20.98
CA THR A 103 10.78 10.89 -19.65
C THR A 103 11.60 9.93 -18.82
N PHE A 104 11.65 10.09 -17.52
CA PHE A 104 12.25 9.14 -16.62
C PHE A 104 11.56 9.16 -15.24
N VAL A 105 11.71 8.05 -14.51
CA VAL A 105 11.40 7.97 -13.08
C VAL A 105 12.57 7.25 -12.40
N ASN A 106 13.10 7.86 -11.35
CA ASN A 106 14.13 7.30 -10.50
C ASN A 106 13.61 7.27 -9.07
N THR A 107 13.35 6.07 -8.56
CA THR A 107 12.85 5.84 -7.20
C THR A 107 13.94 5.21 -6.35
N ARG A 108 14.13 5.75 -5.16
CA ARG A 108 15.04 5.23 -4.14
C ARG A 108 14.34 5.22 -2.81
N GLY A 109 14.42 4.12 -2.10
CA GLY A 109 13.70 4.00 -0.83
C GLY A 109 14.09 2.78 -0.02
N ILE A 110 13.34 2.58 1.03
CA ILE A 110 13.47 1.45 1.94
C ILE A 110 12.09 0.95 2.35
N VAL A 111 11.98 -0.34 2.49
CA VAL A 111 10.85 -1.01 3.13
C VAL A 111 11.35 -1.78 4.35
N VAL A 112 10.63 -1.65 5.46
CA VAL A 112 10.86 -2.42 6.68
C VAL A 112 9.54 -3.01 7.11
N GLN A 113 9.54 -4.29 7.41
CA GLN A 113 8.37 -5.00 7.91
C GLN A 113 8.77 -6.04 8.95
N GLY A 114 7.83 -6.37 9.80
CA GLY A 114 8.12 -7.39 10.80
C GLY A 114 6.94 -7.74 11.67
N ASP A 115 7.19 -8.76 12.47
CA ASP A 115 6.27 -9.30 13.46
C ASP A 115 6.89 -9.22 14.85
N LEU A 116 6.09 -8.84 15.84
CA LEU A 116 6.46 -8.78 17.26
C LEU A 116 5.52 -9.69 18.03
N GLY A 117 6.04 -10.78 18.54
CA GLY A 117 5.25 -11.85 19.13
C GLY A 117 4.29 -12.48 18.11
N LYS A 118 3.08 -12.80 18.58
CA LYS A 118 2.02 -13.43 17.78
C LYS A 118 0.86 -12.50 17.44
N THR A 119 0.91 -11.27 17.89
CA THR A 119 -0.25 -10.37 17.87
C THR A 119 0.01 -9.05 17.17
N ILE A 120 1.25 -8.64 16.98
CA ILE A 120 1.60 -7.36 16.38
C ILE A 120 2.42 -7.60 15.12
N SER A 121 2.03 -6.94 14.05
CA SER A 121 2.82 -6.83 12.83
C SER A 121 2.90 -5.39 12.39
N PHE A 122 4.00 -5.02 11.75
CA PHE A 122 4.17 -3.69 11.21
C PHE A 122 4.78 -3.73 9.81
N TYR A 123 4.47 -2.71 9.06
CA TYR A 123 5.03 -2.44 7.75
C TYR A 123 5.29 -0.94 7.63
N THR A 124 6.40 -0.56 7.08
CA THR A 124 6.69 0.83 6.72
C THR A 124 7.53 0.88 5.47
N SER A 125 7.25 1.84 4.60
CA SER A 125 8.04 2.13 3.42
C SER A 125 8.15 3.64 3.22
N PHE A 126 9.31 4.05 2.76
CA PHE A 126 9.57 5.42 2.34
C PHE A 126 10.35 5.39 1.03
N ALA A 127 9.90 6.16 0.06
CA ALA A 127 10.54 6.27 -1.24
C ALA A 127 10.60 7.75 -1.68
N GLU A 128 11.77 8.16 -2.13
CA GLU A 128 11.99 9.41 -2.84
C GLU A 128 12.03 9.15 -4.33
N ASN A 129 11.40 10.02 -5.08
CA ASN A 129 11.26 9.91 -6.51
C ASN A 129 11.71 11.19 -7.19
N GLN A 130 12.45 11.04 -8.28
CA GLN A 130 12.76 12.09 -9.23
C GLN A 130 12.21 11.69 -10.58
N ALA A 131 11.42 12.54 -11.21
CA ALA A 131 10.77 12.19 -12.46
C ALA A 131 10.66 13.36 -13.42
N ILE A 132 10.67 13.04 -14.71
CA ILE A 132 10.15 13.86 -15.81
C ILE A 132 8.98 13.10 -16.40
N PHE A 133 7.81 13.71 -16.37
CA PHE A 133 6.58 13.11 -16.84
C PHE A 133 6.20 13.60 -18.25
N PRO A 134 5.34 12.88 -18.97
CA PRO A 134 4.70 13.38 -20.18
C PRO A 134 3.94 14.69 -19.92
N ASN A 135 3.80 15.53 -20.94
CA ASN A 135 3.26 16.88 -20.84
C ASN A 135 1.88 16.97 -20.17
N TYR A 136 0.99 15.99 -20.39
CA TYR A 136 -0.33 16.00 -19.77
C TYR A 136 -0.28 15.76 -18.25
N ILE A 137 0.67 14.96 -17.77
CA ILE A 137 0.91 14.76 -16.33
C ILE A 137 1.64 15.98 -15.75
N ASP A 138 2.65 16.49 -16.45
CA ASP A 138 3.39 17.70 -16.06
C ASP A 138 2.43 18.90 -15.84
N ALA A 139 1.54 19.16 -16.77
CA ALA A 139 0.54 20.22 -16.66
C ALA A 139 -0.38 20.04 -15.43
N PHE A 140 -0.79 18.80 -15.16
CA PHE A 140 -1.58 18.50 -13.97
C PHE A 140 -0.78 18.76 -12.68
N ILE A 141 0.49 18.32 -12.62
CA ILE A 141 1.35 18.50 -11.45
C ILE A 141 1.63 19.97 -11.20
N ARG A 142 1.94 20.76 -12.22
CA ARG A 142 2.18 22.21 -12.08
C ARG A 142 0.97 22.95 -11.54
N LYS A 143 -0.22 22.56 -12.00
CA LYS A 143 -1.48 23.13 -11.53
C LYS A 143 -1.81 22.74 -10.08
N ASN A 144 -1.69 21.47 -9.75
CA ASN A 144 -2.19 20.91 -8.50
C ASN A 144 -1.11 20.69 -7.43
N LYS A 145 0.17 20.84 -7.79
CA LYS A 145 1.35 20.61 -6.93
C LYS A 145 1.45 19.20 -6.36
N ILE A 146 0.87 18.21 -7.06
CA ILE A 146 0.86 16.81 -6.67
C ILE A 146 1.12 15.88 -7.86
N VAL A 147 1.82 14.79 -7.63
CA VAL A 147 1.87 13.64 -8.56
C VAL A 147 0.63 12.79 -8.34
N PRO A 148 -0.18 12.50 -9.38
CA PRO A 148 -1.42 11.74 -9.24
C PRO A 148 -1.23 10.43 -8.47
N GLY A 149 -2.02 10.25 -7.41
CA GLY A 149 -2.02 9.03 -6.60
C GLY A 149 -0.76 8.77 -5.76
N GLN A 150 0.21 9.69 -5.72
CA GLN A 150 1.48 9.47 -5.03
C GLN A 150 1.77 10.47 -3.92
N GLY A 151 2.13 11.71 -4.25
CA GLY A 151 2.55 12.64 -3.23
C GLY A 151 2.66 14.09 -3.69
N TYR A 152 3.03 14.95 -2.75
CA TYR A 152 3.29 16.35 -3.00
C TYR A 152 4.55 16.52 -3.85
N ALA A 153 4.46 17.31 -4.93
CA ALA A 153 5.54 17.54 -5.89
C ALA A 153 6.24 18.87 -5.63
N ARG A 154 7.55 18.84 -5.68
CA ARG A 154 8.41 20.02 -5.76
C ARG A 154 9.10 20.06 -7.12
N ASP A 155 9.39 21.25 -7.61
CA ASP A 155 10.13 21.39 -8.86
C ASP A 155 11.56 20.83 -8.69
N PHE A 156 12.00 20.04 -9.65
CA PHE A 156 13.35 19.49 -9.76
C PHE A 156 13.95 19.92 -11.09
N LYS A 157 15.02 20.69 -11.01
CA LYS A 157 15.58 21.37 -12.18
C LYS A 157 14.48 22.19 -12.89
N GLU A 158 14.53 22.31 -14.22
CA GLU A 158 13.58 23.11 -14.98
C GLU A 158 12.31 22.34 -15.38
N ILE A 159 12.41 21.03 -15.61
CA ILE A 159 11.37 20.22 -16.25
C ILE A 159 10.95 18.98 -15.46
N GLY A 160 11.52 18.75 -14.28
CA GLY A 160 11.24 17.57 -13.49
C GLY A 160 10.59 17.88 -12.15
N PHE A 161 10.29 16.81 -11.42
CA PHE A 161 9.68 16.87 -10.10
C PHE A 161 10.39 15.94 -9.13
N ASP A 162 10.54 16.43 -7.90
CA ASP A 162 10.89 15.63 -6.71
C ASP A 162 9.63 15.39 -5.89
N TYR A 163 9.39 14.15 -5.50
CA TYR A 163 8.29 13.82 -4.60
C TYR A 163 8.60 12.59 -3.77
N ALA A 164 8.03 12.54 -2.58
CA ALA A 164 8.20 11.41 -1.67
C ALA A 164 6.87 10.68 -1.48
N MET A 165 6.95 9.38 -1.28
CA MET A 165 5.82 8.54 -0.92
C MET A 165 6.17 7.75 0.33
N SER A 166 5.34 7.86 1.35
CA SER A 166 5.44 7.06 2.57
C SER A 166 4.18 6.23 2.74
N SER A 167 4.34 5.02 3.24
CA SER A 167 3.25 4.14 3.61
C SER A 167 3.66 3.34 4.82
N GLY A 168 2.72 3.05 5.70
CA GLY A 168 3.04 2.22 6.85
C GLY A 168 1.81 1.92 7.70
N HIS A 169 1.87 0.84 8.44
CA HIS A 169 0.83 0.48 9.40
C HIS A 169 1.38 -0.41 10.51
N VAL A 170 0.71 -0.36 11.63
CA VAL A 170 0.84 -1.33 12.72
C VAL A 170 -0.51 -2.01 12.88
N THR A 171 -0.50 -3.32 12.87
CA THR A 171 -1.69 -4.15 13.08
C THR A 171 -1.55 -4.87 14.41
N TYR A 172 -2.53 -4.70 15.28
CA TYR A 172 -2.71 -5.50 16.48
C TYR A 172 -3.86 -6.46 16.29
N ARG A 173 -3.60 -7.75 16.47
CA ARG A 173 -4.59 -8.80 16.36
C ARG A 173 -4.58 -9.67 17.61
N ALA A 174 -5.50 -9.42 18.52
CA ALA A 174 -5.61 -10.17 19.76
C ALA A 174 -6.07 -11.62 19.51
N ASN A 175 -6.92 -11.82 18.49
CA ASN A 175 -7.47 -13.11 18.11
C ASN A 175 -7.96 -13.10 16.65
N LYS A 176 -8.49 -14.23 16.17
CA LYS A 176 -9.01 -14.33 14.79
C LYS A 176 -10.23 -13.46 14.49
N MET A 177 -10.95 -13.01 15.51
CA MET A 177 -12.17 -12.22 15.34
C MET A 177 -11.91 -10.73 15.27
N PHE A 178 -10.85 -10.22 15.91
CA PHE A 178 -10.64 -8.81 16.11
C PHE A 178 -9.25 -8.35 15.72
N ALA A 179 -9.19 -7.37 14.81
CA ALA A 179 -7.97 -6.71 14.41
C ALA A 179 -8.15 -5.18 14.45
N VAL A 180 -7.15 -4.49 14.97
CA VAL A 180 -7.03 -3.03 14.94
C VAL A 180 -5.79 -2.67 14.16
N GLN A 181 -5.93 -1.75 13.21
CA GLN A 181 -4.83 -1.28 12.40
C GLN A 181 -4.81 0.24 12.39
N PHE A 182 -3.68 0.80 12.74
CA PHE A 182 -3.39 2.23 12.61
C PHE A 182 -2.28 2.41 11.57
N GLY A 183 -2.46 3.37 10.66
CA GLY A 183 -1.48 3.53 9.61
C GLY A 183 -1.68 4.75 8.72
N HIS A 184 -0.84 4.80 7.70
CA HIS A 184 -0.87 5.75 6.61
C HIS A 184 -0.79 4.97 5.31
N GLY A 185 -1.85 5.00 4.50
CA GLY A 185 -1.97 4.16 3.31
C GLY A 185 -3.27 4.38 2.58
N LYS A 186 -3.68 3.38 1.80
CA LYS A 186 -4.86 3.42 0.94
C LYS A 186 -5.77 2.25 1.21
N HIS A 187 -7.05 2.42 0.86
CA HIS A 187 -8.04 1.35 0.87
C HIS A 187 -8.80 1.32 -0.45
N PHE A 188 -9.43 0.20 -0.73
CA PHE A 188 -10.24 -0.01 -1.91
C PHE A 188 -11.48 -0.83 -1.52
N ILE A 189 -12.66 -0.38 -1.92
CA ILE A 189 -13.91 -1.09 -1.65
C ILE A 189 -14.49 -1.60 -2.97
N GLY A 190 -14.57 -2.93 -3.10
CA GLY A 190 -15.08 -3.63 -4.27
C GLY A 190 -14.09 -4.60 -4.87
N ASP A 191 -14.51 -5.29 -5.94
CA ASP A 191 -13.71 -6.29 -6.66
C ASP A 191 -13.47 -5.92 -8.14
N GLY A 192 -13.86 -4.72 -8.54
CA GLY A 192 -13.61 -4.21 -9.89
C GLY A 192 -12.24 -3.55 -10.04
N TYR A 193 -11.90 -3.17 -11.28
CA TYR A 193 -10.69 -2.40 -11.60
C TYR A 193 -10.71 -0.98 -10.99
N ARG A 194 -11.89 -0.39 -10.85
CA ARG A 194 -12.16 0.90 -10.22
C ARG A 194 -13.24 0.74 -9.16
N SER A 195 -13.22 1.58 -8.16
CA SER A 195 -14.25 1.64 -7.13
C SER A 195 -15.02 2.95 -7.19
N LEU A 196 -16.34 2.86 -7.03
CA LEU A 196 -17.22 4.02 -6.86
C LEU A 196 -17.25 4.51 -5.41
N LEU A 197 -16.96 3.63 -4.44
CA LEU A 197 -17.06 3.95 -3.02
C LEU A 197 -15.75 4.52 -2.47
N LEU A 198 -14.66 3.78 -2.62
CA LEU A 198 -13.33 4.19 -2.18
C LEU A 198 -12.28 3.52 -3.06
N SER A 199 -11.48 4.33 -3.77
CA SER A 199 -10.46 3.86 -4.71
C SER A 199 -9.06 4.09 -4.17
N ASP A 200 -8.12 3.26 -4.60
CA ASP A 200 -6.70 3.39 -4.38
C ASP A 200 -6.02 4.47 -5.25
N ASN A 201 -6.79 5.11 -6.14
CA ASN A 201 -6.33 6.23 -6.96
C ASN A 201 -6.37 7.56 -6.20
N THR A 202 -5.87 7.57 -4.99
CA THR A 202 -5.80 8.71 -4.06
C THR A 202 -4.40 8.80 -3.47
N PHE A 203 -4.15 9.82 -2.66
CA PHE A 203 -2.98 9.82 -1.78
C PHE A 203 -3.09 8.78 -0.69
N ASN A 204 -1.95 8.45 -0.10
CA ASN A 204 -1.94 7.82 1.20
C ASN A 204 -2.52 8.80 2.23
N TYR A 205 -3.29 8.28 3.16
CA TYR A 205 -3.93 9.03 4.23
C TYR A 205 -3.79 8.31 5.56
N PRO A 206 -3.71 9.05 6.68
CA PRO A 206 -3.75 8.45 8.01
C PRO A 206 -5.12 7.82 8.24
N TYR A 207 -5.12 6.66 8.88
CA TYR A 207 -6.33 5.91 9.14
C TYR A 207 -6.26 5.10 10.45
N LEU A 208 -7.45 4.86 11.00
CA LEU A 208 -7.70 3.81 11.98
C LEU A 208 -8.72 2.85 11.37
N ARG A 209 -8.35 1.58 11.26
CA ARG A 209 -9.22 0.50 10.81
C ARG A 209 -9.46 -0.47 11.96
N ILE A 210 -10.72 -0.78 12.23
CA ILE A 210 -11.13 -1.80 13.19
C ILE A 210 -11.93 -2.85 12.42
N GLN A 211 -11.46 -4.08 12.43
CA GLN A 211 -12.09 -5.21 11.75
C GLN A 211 -12.56 -6.23 12.76
N THR A 212 -13.83 -6.58 12.69
CA THR A 212 -14.45 -7.63 13.50
C THR A 212 -15.01 -8.69 12.57
N THR A 213 -14.57 -9.94 12.75
CA THR A 213 -15.02 -11.08 11.92
C THR A 213 -15.67 -12.11 12.79
N PHE A 214 -16.90 -12.48 12.48
CA PHE A 214 -17.66 -13.52 13.17
C PHE A 214 -18.30 -14.47 12.16
N GLY A 215 -17.77 -15.66 12.05
CA GLY A 215 -18.21 -16.66 11.07
C GLY A 215 -18.14 -16.13 9.64
N LYS A 216 -19.30 -15.95 9.01
CA LYS A 216 -19.43 -15.47 7.64
C LYS A 216 -19.57 -13.95 7.52
N VAL A 217 -19.60 -13.23 8.64
CA VAL A 217 -19.80 -11.78 8.69
C VAL A 217 -18.51 -11.09 9.06
N GLN A 218 -18.16 -10.04 8.34
CA GLN A 218 -17.09 -9.13 8.68
C GLN A 218 -17.61 -7.71 8.73
N TYR A 219 -17.32 -7.02 9.82
CA TYR A 219 -17.63 -5.62 10.01
C TYR A 219 -16.36 -4.80 10.11
N THR A 220 -16.19 -3.85 9.21
CA THR A 220 -15.03 -2.99 9.13
C THR A 220 -15.42 -1.54 9.39
N ASN A 221 -14.79 -0.93 10.39
CA ASN A 221 -14.85 0.51 10.64
C ASN A 221 -13.56 1.14 10.13
N LEU A 222 -13.69 2.21 9.35
CA LEU A 222 -12.56 2.97 8.83
C LEU A 222 -12.74 4.45 9.13
N TYR A 223 -11.80 5.00 9.86
CA TYR A 223 -11.70 6.43 10.18
C TYR A 223 -10.48 7.00 9.48
N THR A 224 -10.66 8.07 8.70
CA THR A 224 -9.59 8.63 7.86
C THR A 224 -9.60 10.15 7.84
N GLU A 225 -8.43 10.72 7.56
CA GLU A 225 -8.26 12.12 7.23
C GLU A 225 -7.75 12.25 5.80
N PHE A 226 -8.53 12.83 4.91
CA PHE A 226 -8.16 13.09 3.51
C PHE A 226 -7.69 14.53 3.32
N MET A 227 -6.92 14.76 2.24
CA MET A 227 -6.61 16.09 1.73
C MET A 227 -7.46 16.39 0.49
N ASP A 228 -8.04 17.60 0.42
CA ASP A 228 -8.76 18.05 -0.77
C ASP A 228 -7.78 18.63 -1.78
N ILE A 229 -7.35 17.81 -2.71
CA ILE A 229 -6.34 18.16 -3.72
C ILE A 229 -6.77 19.25 -4.72
N ASN A 230 -8.07 19.56 -4.79
CA ASN A 230 -8.58 20.60 -5.70
C ASN A 230 -8.38 22.01 -5.17
N TYR A 231 -8.06 22.15 -3.89
CA TYR A 231 -7.96 23.44 -3.22
C TYR A 231 -6.60 23.60 -2.53
N PHE A 232 -5.57 23.86 -3.32
CA PHE A 232 -4.30 24.30 -2.76
C PHE A 232 -4.44 25.77 -2.40
N THR A 233 -4.60 26.07 -1.12
CA THR A 233 -4.85 27.42 -0.64
C THR A 233 -3.92 27.76 0.53
N THR A 234 -3.80 29.06 0.81
CA THR A 234 -3.17 29.53 2.03
C THR A 234 -4.17 29.44 3.19
N HIS A 235 -3.85 28.68 4.20
CA HIS A 235 -4.64 28.56 5.44
C HIS A 235 -3.97 29.33 6.55
N ARG A 236 -4.76 30.03 7.36
CA ARG A 236 -4.28 30.71 8.54
C ARG A 236 -4.42 29.80 9.76
N VAL A 237 -3.29 29.31 10.27
CA VAL A 237 -3.23 28.51 11.49
C VAL A 237 -2.34 29.24 12.48
N ASP A 238 -2.81 29.49 13.69
CA ASP A 238 -2.08 30.17 14.77
C ASP A 238 -1.40 31.49 14.34
N ASN A 239 -2.16 32.32 13.59
CA ASN A 239 -1.67 33.59 13.02
C ASN A 239 -0.51 33.46 12.01
N LYS A 240 -0.25 32.28 11.50
CA LYS A 240 0.70 32.04 10.39
C LYS A 240 -0.04 31.55 9.15
N ASP A 241 0.32 32.10 8.01
CA ASP A 241 -0.17 31.62 6.74
C ASP A 241 0.55 30.32 6.37
N GLN A 242 -0.18 29.21 6.32
CA GLN A 242 0.32 27.92 5.87
C GLN A 242 -0.28 27.59 4.52
N MET A 243 0.58 27.29 3.54
CA MET A 243 0.15 26.76 2.26
C MET A 243 -0.10 25.26 2.39
N GLY A 244 -1.25 24.80 1.93
CA GLY A 244 -1.58 23.39 2.01
C GLY A 244 -2.96 23.06 1.44
N TYR A 245 -3.38 21.84 1.68
CA TYR A 245 -4.69 21.35 1.27
C TYR A 245 -5.64 21.28 2.47
N PRO A 246 -6.92 21.70 2.29
CA PRO A 246 -7.94 21.47 3.32
C PRO A 246 -8.07 19.99 3.66
N LYS A 247 -8.34 19.73 4.92
CA LYS A 247 -8.54 18.37 5.42
C LYS A 247 -10.02 18.01 5.41
N LYS A 248 -10.31 16.76 5.08
CA LYS A 248 -11.64 16.16 5.16
C LYS A 248 -11.57 14.88 5.98
N TYR A 249 -12.52 14.68 6.86
CA TYR A 249 -12.60 13.49 7.71
C TYR A 249 -13.71 12.58 7.21
N MET A 250 -13.46 11.27 7.25
CA MET A 250 -14.45 10.26 6.91
C MET A 250 -14.52 9.20 8.02
N SER A 251 -15.75 8.85 8.39
CA SER A 251 -16.06 7.64 9.15
C SER A 251 -16.90 6.73 8.25
N SER A 252 -16.40 5.53 8.01
CA SER A 252 -17.06 4.54 7.16
C SER A 252 -17.28 3.25 7.91
N HIS A 253 -18.45 2.65 7.71
CA HIS A 253 -18.87 1.38 8.29
C HIS A 253 -19.22 0.44 7.14
N TYR A 254 -18.54 -0.68 7.04
CA TYR A 254 -18.73 -1.65 5.97
C TYR A 254 -19.04 -3.01 6.55
N LEU A 255 -20.20 -3.55 6.21
CA LEU A 255 -20.62 -4.90 6.58
C LEU A 255 -20.55 -5.81 5.34
N SER A 256 -19.82 -6.89 5.46
CA SER A 256 -19.70 -7.92 4.44
C SER A 256 -20.22 -9.25 4.98
N LEU A 257 -21.01 -9.94 4.17
CA LEU A 257 -21.60 -11.25 4.49
C LEU A 257 -21.37 -12.24 3.37
N ASN A 258 -20.62 -13.29 3.63
CA ASN A 258 -20.52 -14.43 2.70
C ASN A 258 -21.75 -15.33 2.88
N ALA A 259 -22.84 -15.03 2.17
CA ALA A 259 -24.09 -15.77 2.26
C ALA A 259 -23.93 -17.22 1.78
N THR A 260 -23.22 -17.41 0.68
CA THR A 260 -22.88 -18.73 0.13
C THR A 260 -21.40 -18.74 -0.31
N LYS A 261 -20.89 -19.87 -0.81
CA LYS A 261 -19.53 -19.97 -1.40
C LYS A 261 -19.34 -19.11 -2.66
N ARG A 262 -20.42 -18.64 -3.28
CA ARG A 262 -20.40 -17.90 -4.56
C ARG A 262 -21.05 -16.52 -4.47
N PHE A 263 -21.58 -16.17 -3.31
CA PHE A 263 -22.31 -14.92 -3.13
C PHE A 263 -21.93 -14.27 -1.80
N SER A 264 -21.33 -13.11 -1.90
CA SER A 264 -20.99 -12.22 -0.79
C SER A 264 -21.58 -10.82 -0.99
#